data_5f58f56cb4267a767d63d1853a570d41
#
_entry.id   5f58f56cb4267a767d63d1853a570d41
#
_cell.length_a   1.000
_cell.length_b   1.000
_cell.length_c   1.000
_cell.angle_alpha   90.00
_cell.angle_beta   90.00
_cell.angle_gamma   90.00
#
_symmetry.space_group_name_H-M   'P 1'
#
loop_
_entity.id
_entity.type
_entity.pdbx_description
1 polymer ?
#
loop_
_entity_poly.entity_id
_entity_poly.type
_entity_poly.pdbx_seq_one_letter_code
_entity_poly.pdbx_strand_id
1 'polypeptide(L)'
;MRAHENPFRISRAQGLAFRGPLSLSEIAARLAGFGYRGAIAGPEGSGKSTLLRELEADLSDGGMCTRLLQFDDVALLRPVEPETILMIDGAEKLPWPLHSVLTLTTPRLVVTAHGRREGLPLLVQCAATAELMEELLVELAGPDAALIARAKGLFVQKRGNVRQVFSALYDVLAEAG
;
A
#
# COMPACT_ATOMS: atom_id res chain seq x y z
N MET A 1 4.11 28.68 -5.95
CA MET A 1 4.93 27.77 -5.08
C MET A 1 5.78 26.87 -5.98
N ARG A 2 7.08 26.72 -5.66
CA ARG A 2 7.93 25.84 -6.48
C ARG A 2 7.55 24.37 -6.27
N ALA A 3 7.67 23.53 -7.31
CA ALA A 3 7.24 22.12 -7.25
C ALA A 3 7.87 21.30 -6.07
N HIS A 4 9.10 21.66 -5.67
CA HIS A 4 9.77 20.99 -4.53
C HIS A 4 9.26 21.44 -3.16
N GLU A 5 8.55 22.55 -3.08
CA GLU A 5 7.94 23.10 -1.85
C GLU A 5 6.52 22.58 -1.64
N ASN A 6 5.90 21.97 -2.68
CA ASN A 6 4.53 21.47 -2.57
C ASN A 6 4.46 20.28 -1.58
N PRO A 7 3.65 20.37 -0.51
CA PRO A 7 3.57 19.33 0.51
C PRO A 7 3.06 17.99 -0.03
N PHE A 8 2.27 18.00 -1.10
CA PHE A 8 1.66 16.80 -1.71
C PHE A 8 2.50 16.19 -2.83
N ARG A 9 3.77 16.58 -2.98
CA ARG A 9 4.66 15.91 -3.93
C ARG A 9 4.74 14.41 -3.63
N ILE A 10 4.84 13.60 -4.67
CA ILE A 10 4.81 12.12 -4.59
C ILE A 10 5.78 11.59 -3.55
N SER A 11 7.01 12.09 -3.49
CA SER A 11 8.03 11.63 -2.54
C SER A 11 7.66 11.86 -1.06
N ARG A 12 6.95 12.95 -0.73
CA ARG A 12 6.45 13.19 0.64
C ARG A 12 5.26 12.32 0.98
N ALA A 13 4.30 12.23 0.07
CA ALA A 13 3.12 11.38 0.24
C ALA A 13 3.48 9.89 0.37
N GLN A 14 4.53 9.44 -0.33
CA GLN A 14 5.06 8.08 -0.21
C GLN A 14 5.85 7.81 1.07
N GLY A 15 6.32 8.86 1.75
CA GLY A 15 7.00 8.78 3.03
C GLY A 15 6.08 8.69 4.25
N LEU A 16 4.76 8.79 4.05
CA LEU A 16 3.79 8.63 5.13
C LEU A 16 3.75 7.17 5.59
N ALA A 17 3.78 6.97 6.91
CA ALA A 17 3.64 5.64 7.51
C ALA A 17 2.22 5.08 7.29
N PHE A 18 2.14 3.76 7.17
CA PHE A 18 0.85 3.08 7.11
C PHE A 18 0.07 3.29 8.41
N ARG A 19 -1.22 3.55 8.26
CA ARG A 19 -2.17 3.60 9.37
C ARG A 19 -3.39 2.76 9.02
N GLY A 20 -3.71 1.83 9.89
CA GLY A 20 -4.80 0.88 9.66
C GLY A 20 -5.33 0.28 10.94
N PRO A 21 -6.25 -0.69 10.82
CA PRO A 21 -6.93 -1.29 11.98
C PRO A 21 -6.02 -2.19 12.83
N LEU A 22 -4.87 -2.58 12.31
CA LEU A 22 -3.87 -3.41 13.00
C LEU A 22 -2.51 -2.71 12.92
N SER A 23 -1.69 -2.85 13.95
CA SER A 23 -0.29 -2.44 13.95
C SER A 23 0.55 -3.33 13.02
N LEU A 24 1.72 -2.84 12.61
CA LEU A 24 2.65 -3.61 11.78
C LEU A 24 3.05 -4.92 12.47
N SER A 25 3.31 -4.89 13.78
CA SER A 25 3.68 -6.08 14.57
C SER A 25 2.56 -7.12 14.64
N GLU A 26 1.29 -6.70 14.75
CA GLU A 26 0.15 -7.63 14.71
C GLU A 26 0.00 -8.28 13.33
N ILE A 27 0.25 -7.51 12.26
CA ILE A 27 0.21 -8.03 10.89
C ILE A 27 1.36 -9.00 10.65
N ALA A 28 2.58 -8.69 11.11
CA ALA A 28 3.73 -9.58 11.02
C ALA A 28 3.52 -10.88 11.81
N ALA A 29 2.98 -10.81 13.03
CA ALA A 29 2.63 -11.98 13.82
C ALA A 29 1.57 -12.86 13.14
N ARG A 30 0.53 -12.23 12.56
CA ARG A 30 -0.50 -12.94 11.79
C ARG A 30 0.10 -13.62 10.55
N LEU A 31 1.01 -12.93 9.84
CA LEU A 31 1.70 -13.48 8.68
C LEU A 31 2.54 -14.70 9.04
N ALA A 32 3.30 -14.64 10.16
CA ALA A 32 4.05 -15.78 10.67
C ALA A 32 3.13 -16.96 11.02
N GLY A 33 1.99 -16.68 11.66
CA GLY A 33 0.97 -17.69 11.98
C GLY A 33 0.37 -18.38 10.74
N PHE A 34 0.39 -17.75 9.59
CA PHE A 34 -0.03 -18.31 8.30
C PHE A 34 1.13 -18.88 7.48
N GLY A 35 2.29 -19.13 8.08
CA GLY A 35 3.46 -19.67 7.39
C GLY A 35 4.02 -18.71 6.31
N TYR A 36 3.94 -17.44 6.57
CA TYR A 36 4.37 -16.37 5.64
C TYR A 36 3.59 -16.34 4.31
N ARG A 37 2.30 -16.67 4.38
CA ARG A 37 1.38 -16.59 3.25
C ARG A 37 0.24 -15.64 3.56
N GLY A 38 -0.14 -14.77 2.61
CA GLY A 38 -1.31 -13.92 2.83
C GLY A 38 -1.54 -12.84 1.79
N ALA A 39 -2.74 -12.25 1.89
CA ALA A 39 -3.15 -11.14 1.05
C ALA A 39 -3.46 -9.89 1.89
N ILE A 40 -2.93 -8.75 1.46
CA ILE A 40 -3.30 -7.42 1.92
C ILE A 40 -4.35 -6.91 0.93
N ALA A 41 -5.59 -6.80 1.37
CA ALA A 41 -6.70 -6.41 0.50
C ALA A 41 -7.16 -4.97 0.75
N GLY A 42 -7.77 -4.33 -0.25
CA GLY A 42 -8.37 -3.01 -0.11
C GLY A 42 -8.49 -2.26 -1.43
N PRO A 43 -9.28 -1.19 -1.47
CA PRO A 43 -9.44 -0.38 -2.67
C PRO A 43 -8.12 0.32 -3.06
N GLU A 44 -8.09 0.91 -4.23
CA GLU A 44 -6.97 1.73 -4.67
C GLU A 44 -6.80 2.97 -3.74
N GLY A 45 -5.54 3.31 -3.43
CA GLY A 45 -5.23 4.43 -2.55
C GLY A 45 -5.48 4.20 -1.06
N SER A 46 -5.75 2.95 -0.62
CA SER A 46 -5.99 2.59 0.79
C SER A 46 -4.72 2.25 1.59
N GLY A 47 -3.52 2.47 1.04
CA GLY A 47 -2.26 2.25 1.76
C GLY A 47 -1.67 0.84 1.64
N LYS A 48 -2.22 -0.09 0.84
CA LYS A 48 -1.70 -1.46 0.67
C LYS A 48 -0.22 -1.53 0.32
N SER A 49 0.21 -0.74 -0.65
CA SER A 49 1.61 -0.69 -1.10
C SER A 49 2.55 -0.10 -0.06
N THR A 50 2.06 0.83 0.77
CA THR A 50 2.80 1.40 1.91
C THR A 50 3.01 0.30 2.96
N LEU A 51 1.92 -0.36 3.37
CA LEU A 51 1.98 -1.46 4.32
C LEU A 51 2.89 -2.59 3.83
N LEU A 52 2.81 -2.97 2.55
CA LEU A 52 3.65 -4.04 2.00
C LEU A 52 5.14 -3.72 2.10
N ARG A 53 5.53 -2.45 1.84
CA ARG A 53 6.93 -2.02 1.97
C ARG A 53 7.39 -1.94 3.42
N GLU A 54 6.56 -1.45 4.33
CA GLU A 54 6.88 -1.42 5.76
C GLU A 54 7.02 -2.83 6.33
N LEU A 55 6.14 -3.75 5.93
CA LEU A 55 6.20 -5.15 6.33
C LEU A 55 7.46 -5.84 5.76
N GLU A 56 7.82 -5.53 4.52
CA GLU A 56 9.05 -6.03 3.90
C GLU A 56 10.28 -5.54 4.66
N ALA A 57 10.36 -4.24 4.99
CA ALA A 57 11.46 -3.67 5.76
C ALA A 57 11.57 -4.30 7.16
N ASP A 58 10.45 -4.42 7.89
CA ASP A 58 10.40 -5.02 9.22
C ASP A 58 10.88 -6.49 9.21
N LEU A 59 10.43 -7.28 8.24
CA LEU A 59 10.85 -8.67 8.09
C LEU A 59 12.34 -8.80 7.71
N SER A 60 12.82 -7.92 6.82
CA SER A 60 14.22 -7.89 6.39
C SER A 60 15.14 -7.47 7.55
N ASP A 61 14.77 -6.46 8.32
CA ASP A 61 15.49 -6.02 9.53
C ASP A 61 15.50 -7.11 10.60
N GLY A 62 14.44 -7.93 10.66
CA GLY A 62 14.37 -9.15 11.48
C GLY A 62 15.19 -10.33 10.96
N GLY A 63 15.95 -10.17 9.87
CA GLY A 63 16.83 -11.20 9.29
C GLY A 63 16.13 -12.19 8.36
N MET A 64 14.88 -11.93 7.95
CA MET A 64 14.18 -12.76 6.97
C MET A 64 14.64 -12.43 5.54
N CYS A 65 14.78 -13.44 4.69
CA CYS A 65 14.99 -13.21 3.27
C CYS A 65 13.67 -12.78 2.62
N THR A 66 13.63 -11.56 2.08
CA THR A 66 12.47 -10.99 1.40
C THR A 66 12.80 -10.64 -0.04
N ARG A 67 11.80 -10.66 -0.92
CA ARG A 67 11.90 -10.17 -2.29
C ARG A 67 10.62 -9.46 -2.69
N LEU A 68 10.67 -8.15 -2.76
CA LEU A 68 9.55 -7.31 -3.18
C LEU A 68 9.59 -7.04 -4.69
N LEU A 69 8.49 -7.30 -5.37
CA LEU A 69 8.31 -7.05 -6.80
C LEU A 69 7.04 -6.25 -7.05
N GLN A 70 7.08 -5.41 -8.08
CA GLN A 70 5.87 -4.88 -8.69
C GLN A 70 5.28 -5.93 -9.65
N PHE A 71 3.98 -5.90 -9.90
CA PHE A 71 3.35 -6.85 -10.81
C PHE A 71 3.98 -6.86 -12.21
N ASP A 72 4.51 -5.73 -12.69
CA ASP A 72 5.17 -5.60 -13.99
C ASP A 72 6.49 -6.38 -14.06
N ASP A 73 7.16 -6.55 -12.92
CA ASP A 73 8.44 -7.23 -12.81
C ASP A 73 8.31 -8.75 -12.66
N VAL A 74 7.10 -9.26 -12.44
CA VAL A 74 6.86 -10.69 -12.17
C VAL A 74 7.22 -11.56 -13.38
N ALA A 75 7.10 -11.03 -14.60
CA ALA A 75 7.54 -11.73 -15.83
C ALA A 75 9.05 -12.02 -15.83
N LEU A 76 9.83 -11.27 -15.05
CA LEU A 76 11.28 -11.44 -14.89
C LEU A 76 11.64 -12.29 -13.66
N LEU A 77 10.63 -12.86 -12.99
CA LEU A 77 10.83 -13.64 -11.78
C LEU A 77 11.65 -14.89 -12.09
N ARG A 78 12.82 -14.96 -11.47
CA ARG A 78 13.62 -16.19 -11.40
C ARG A 78 13.11 -17.06 -10.24
N PRO A 79 13.37 -18.37 -10.23
CA PRO A 79 13.09 -19.21 -9.08
C PRO A 79 13.58 -18.55 -7.78
N VAL A 80 12.73 -18.60 -6.76
CA VAL A 80 12.98 -18.00 -5.45
C VAL A 80 13.23 -19.13 -4.47
N GLU A 81 14.24 -18.99 -3.62
CA GLU A 81 14.54 -19.97 -2.60
C GLU A 81 13.33 -20.16 -1.66
N PRO A 82 13.05 -21.38 -1.20
CA PRO A 82 11.85 -21.69 -0.41
C PRO A 82 11.71 -20.85 0.87
N GLU A 83 12.84 -20.41 1.45
CA GLU A 83 12.90 -19.59 2.65
C GLU A 83 12.62 -18.12 2.38
N THR A 84 12.71 -17.68 1.12
CA THR A 84 12.46 -16.29 0.74
C THR A 84 10.97 -16.00 0.71
N ILE A 85 10.56 -14.93 1.35
CA ILE A 85 9.20 -14.40 1.29
C ILE A 85 9.07 -13.56 0.03
N LEU A 86 8.36 -14.09 -0.98
CA LEU A 86 8.04 -13.33 -2.18
C LEU A 86 6.87 -12.40 -1.90
N MET A 87 7.06 -11.11 -2.15
CA MET A 87 6.07 -10.08 -1.92
C MET A 87 5.74 -9.39 -3.24
N ILE A 88 4.46 -9.35 -3.64
CA ILE A 88 4.04 -8.81 -4.94
C ILE A 88 3.04 -7.69 -4.74
N ASP A 89 3.39 -6.49 -5.17
CA ASP A 89 2.49 -5.34 -5.19
C ASP A 89 1.69 -5.32 -6.50
N GLY A 90 0.36 -5.23 -6.39
CA GLY A 90 -0.54 -5.18 -7.54
C GLY A 90 -0.86 -6.54 -8.16
N ALA A 91 -0.92 -7.62 -7.38
CA ALA A 91 -1.18 -8.96 -7.88
C ALA A 91 -2.54 -9.11 -8.58
N GLU A 92 -3.48 -8.19 -8.39
CA GLU A 92 -4.74 -8.16 -9.14
C GLU A 92 -4.56 -7.89 -10.64
N LYS A 93 -3.43 -7.33 -11.03
CA LYS A 93 -3.08 -7.03 -12.43
C LYS A 93 -2.39 -8.21 -13.13
N LEU A 94 -1.99 -9.23 -12.38
CA LEU A 94 -1.38 -10.42 -12.96
C LEU A 94 -2.41 -11.23 -13.77
N PRO A 95 -2.03 -11.77 -14.94
CA PRO A 95 -2.85 -12.73 -15.65
C PRO A 95 -3.22 -13.92 -14.75
N TRP A 96 -4.49 -14.36 -14.84
CA TRP A 96 -5.01 -15.44 -13.99
C TRP A 96 -4.12 -16.71 -13.94
N PRO A 97 -3.59 -17.23 -15.06
CA PRO A 97 -2.73 -18.40 -15.00
C PRO A 97 -1.47 -18.18 -14.15
N LEU A 98 -0.82 -17.02 -14.31
CA LEU A 98 0.39 -16.68 -13.56
C LEU A 98 0.10 -16.51 -12.07
N HIS A 99 -0.99 -15.83 -11.73
CA HIS A 99 -1.43 -15.69 -10.34
C HIS A 99 -1.66 -17.08 -9.71
N SER A 100 -2.36 -17.98 -10.39
CA SER A 100 -2.65 -19.33 -9.89
C SER A 100 -1.37 -20.15 -9.69
N VAL A 101 -0.46 -20.11 -10.66
CA VAL A 101 0.84 -20.78 -10.54
C VAL A 101 1.60 -20.28 -9.33
N LEU A 102 1.76 -18.97 -9.18
CA LEU A 102 2.46 -18.38 -8.03
C LEU A 102 1.82 -18.78 -6.70
N THR A 103 0.50 -18.72 -6.62
CA THR A 103 -0.24 -19.09 -5.41
C THR A 103 -0.03 -20.55 -5.02
N LEU A 104 0.06 -21.45 -6.01
CA LEU A 104 0.23 -22.89 -5.78
C LEU A 104 1.69 -23.30 -5.54
N THR A 105 2.64 -22.66 -6.19
CA THR A 105 4.05 -23.10 -6.20
C THR A 105 4.97 -22.33 -5.28
N THR A 106 4.57 -21.14 -4.81
CA THR A 106 5.41 -20.31 -3.94
C THR A 106 5.09 -20.59 -2.47
N PRO A 107 6.02 -21.17 -1.69
CA PRO A 107 5.77 -21.54 -0.29
C PRO A 107 5.44 -20.34 0.60
N ARG A 108 6.15 -19.24 0.44
CA ARG A 108 5.99 -18.00 1.21
C ARG A 108 5.64 -16.85 0.27
N LEU A 109 4.38 -16.42 0.29
CA LEU A 109 3.85 -15.45 -0.66
C LEU A 109 2.95 -14.43 -0.01
N VAL A 110 3.28 -13.16 -0.14
CA VAL A 110 2.43 -12.03 0.27
C VAL A 110 2.06 -11.20 -0.94
N VAL A 111 0.80 -10.86 -1.09
CA VAL A 111 0.33 -10.07 -2.23
C VAL A 111 -0.53 -8.91 -1.79
N THR A 112 -0.52 -7.81 -2.54
CA THR A 112 -1.58 -6.80 -2.46
C THR A 112 -2.64 -7.08 -3.52
N ALA A 113 -3.91 -6.83 -3.18
CA ALA A 113 -5.04 -7.03 -4.10
C ALA A 113 -6.22 -6.08 -3.77
N HIS A 114 -7.13 -5.87 -4.72
CA HIS A 114 -8.34 -5.07 -4.48
C HIS A 114 -9.37 -5.79 -3.59
N GLY A 115 -9.36 -7.10 -3.54
CA GLY A 115 -10.27 -7.92 -2.75
C GLY A 115 -9.62 -9.20 -2.25
N ARG A 116 -10.41 -10.07 -1.62
CA ARG A 116 -9.92 -11.38 -1.18
C ARG A 116 -9.35 -12.17 -2.36
N ARG A 117 -8.28 -12.91 -2.11
CA ARG A 117 -7.66 -13.81 -3.08
C ARG A 117 -7.85 -15.26 -2.67
N GLU A 118 -8.34 -16.07 -3.60
CA GLU A 118 -8.45 -17.50 -3.40
C GLU A 118 -7.06 -18.12 -3.16
N GLY A 119 -6.98 -19.04 -2.22
CA GLY A 119 -5.74 -19.73 -1.86
C GLY A 119 -4.78 -18.95 -0.96
N LEU A 120 -5.10 -17.71 -0.57
CA LEU A 120 -4.32 -16.91 0.36
C LEU A 120 -5.18 -16.40 1.53
N PRO A 121 -4.73 -16.57 2.79
CA PRO A 121 -5.43 -16.01 3.94
C PRO A 121 -5.39 -14.46 3.90
N LEU A 122 -6.45 -13.83 4.37
CA LEU A 122 -6.51 -12.38 4.49
C LEU A 122 -5.69 -11.93 5.70
N LEU A 123 -4.63 -11.18 5.47
CA LEU A 123 -3.83 -10.56 6.53
C LEU A 123 -4.55 -9.35 7.12
N VAL A 124 -4.93 -8.42 6.27
CA VAL A 124 -5.63 -7.20 6.66
C VAL A 124 -6.47 -6.68 5.50
N GLN A 125 -7.60 -6.05 5.85
CA GLN A 125 -8.40 -5.27 4.92
C GLN A 125 -8.07 -3.80 5.12
N CYS A 126 -7.34 -3.21 4.18
CA CYS A 126 -7.04 -1.79 4.18
C CYS A 126 -8.27 -1.00 3.72
N ALA A 127 -8.55 0.09 4.43
CA ALA A 127 -9.57 1.06 4.06
C ALA A 127 -9.05 2.46 4.42
N ALA A 128 -9.34 3.44 3.57
CA ALA A 128 -9.12 4.83 3.92
C ALA A 128 -10.43 5.43 4.41
N THR A 129 -10.38 6.17 5.51
CA THR A 129 -11.50 6.96 6.03
C THR A 129 -11.23 8.45 5.83
N ALA A 130 -12.27 9.27 5.95
CA ALA A 130 -12.12 10.71 5.85
C ALA A 130 -11.24 11.28 6.98
N GLU A 131 -11.33 10.67 8.17
CA GLU A 131 -10.53 11.03 9.35
C GLU A 131 -9.05 10.72 9.09
N LEU A 132 -8.74 9.50 8.62
CA LEU A 132 -7.37 9.12 8.26
C LEU A 132 -6.80 10.06 7.18
N MET A 133 -7.58 10.37 6.14
CA MET A 133 -7.17 11.31 5.10
C MET A 133 -6.86 12.70 5.68
N GLU A 134 -7.67 13.19 6.64
CA GLU A 134 -7.44 14.46 7.31
C GLU A 134 -6.16 14.43 8.16
N GLU A 135 -5.92 13.38 8.93
CA GLU A 135 -4.69 13.21 9.70
C GLU A 135 -3.44 13.25 8.82
N LEU A 136 -3.45 12.50 7.71
CA LEU A 136 -2.35 12.48 6.76
C LEU A 136 -2.14 13.84 6.07
N LEU A 137 -3.23 14.57 5.80
CA LEU A 137 -3.17 15.91 5.24
C LEU A 137 -2.54 16.89 6.21
N VAL A 138 -2.94 16.86 7.48
CA VAL A 138 -2.37 17.71 8.55
C VAL A 138 -0.88 17.41 8.75
N GLU A 139 -0.47 16.16 8.67
CA GLU A 139 0.94 15.76 8.74
C GLU A 139 1.76 16.34 7.57
N LEU A 140 1.19 16.37 6.36
CA LEU A 140 1.89 16.86 5.16
C LEU A 140 1.95 18.39 5.07
N ALA A 141 0.83 19.04 5.36
CA ALA A 141 0.63 20.47 5.05
C ALA A 141 0.34 21.36 6.27
N GLY A 142 0.19 20.77 7.45
CA GLY A 142 -0.26 21.47 8.66
C GLY A 142 -1.78 21.64 8.71
N PRO A 143 -2.29 22.15 9.85
CA PRO A 143 -3.73 22.34 10.05
C PRO A 143 -4.22 23.58 9.30
N ASP A 144 -4.92 23.37 8.18
CA ASP A 144 -5.58 24.40 7.37
C ASP A 144 -7.04 23.99 7.12
N ALA A 145 -7.98 24.74 7.71
CA ALA A 145 -9.40 24.42 7.63
C ALA A 145 -9.97 24.47 6.20
N ALA A 146 -9.49 25.39 5.36
CA ALA A 146 -9.93 25.50 3.97
C ALA A 146 -9.42 24.32 3.14
N LEU A 147 -8.16 23.93 3.35
CA LEU A 147 -7.54 22.79 2.69
C LEU A 147 -8.20 21.47 3.12
N ILE A 148 -8.49 21.31 4.42
CA ILE A 148 -9.21 20.15 4.97
C ILE A 148 -10.61 20.02 4.36
N ALA A 149 -11.39 21.11 4.33
CA ALA A 149 -12.71 21.10 3.72
C ALA A 149 -12.68 20.69 2.25
N ARG A 150 -11.71 21.23 1.50
CA ARG A 150 -11.50 20.88 0.09
C ARG A 150 -11.11 19.42 -0.08
N ALA A 151 -10.20 18.91 0.77
CA ALA A 151 -9.78 17.51 0.76
C ALA A 151 -10.94 16.55 1.01
N LYS A 152 -11.82 16.87 1.98
CA LYS A 152 -13.05 16.08 2.26
C LYS A 152 -13.97 16.01 1.04
N GLY A 153 -14.18 17.11 0.34
CA GLY A 153 -14.94 17.13 -0.91
C GLY A 153 -14.31 16.24 -2.00
N LEU A 154 -12.99 16.36 -2.19
CA LEU A 154 -12.24 15.52 -3.12
C LEU A 154 -12.27 14.04 -2.73
N PHE A 155 -12.19 13.72 -1.44
CA PHE A 155 -12.23 12.34 -0.95
C PHE A 155 -13.51 11.62 -1.34
N VAL A 156 -14.65 12.30 -1.22
CA VAL A 156 -15.94 11.77 -1.70
C VAL A 156 -15.93 11.60 -3.22
N GLN A 157 -15.49 12.61 -3.98
CA GLN A 157 -15.42 12.56 -5.45
C GLN A 157 -14.49 11.45 -5.95
N LYS A 158 -13.37 11.22 -5.28
CA LYS A 158 -12.36 10.19 -5.61
C LYS A 158 -12.66 8.84 -4.95
N ARG A 159 -13.86 8.64 -4.41
CA ARG A 159 -14.34 7.38 -3.82
C ARG A 159 -13.39 6.80 -2.77
N GLY A 160 -12.84 7.65 -1.92
CA GLY A 160 -11.92 7.24 -0.85
C GLY A 160 -10.47 7.01 -1.28
N ASN A 161 -10.09 7.36 -2.49
CA ASN A 161 -8.71 7.20 -2.98
C ASN A 161 -7.83 8.37 -2.51
N VAL A 162 -7.12 8.19 -1.38
CA VAL A 162 -6.25 9.22 -0.78
C VAL A 162 -5.16 9.68 -1.75
N ARG A 163 -4.57 8.78 -2.54
CA ARG A 163 -3.54 9.14 -3.52
C ARG A 163 -4.09 10.13 -4.56
N GLN A 164 -5.31 9.90 -5.07
CA GLN A 164 -5.94 10.81 -6.02
C GLN A 164 -6.34 12.15 -5.39
N VAL A 165 -6.71 12.15 -4.08
CA VAL A 165 -6.94 13.40 -3.34
C VAL A 165 -5.67 14.23 -3.27
N PHE A 166 -4.55 13.64 -2.87
CA PHE A 166 -3.28 14.35 -2.77
C PHE A 166 -2.75 14.81 -4.13
N SER A 167 -2.94 14.02 -5.18
CA SER A 167 -2.61 14.45 -6.55
C SER A 167 -3.42 15.68 -6.96
N ALA A 168 -4.72 15.69 -6.72
CA ALA A 168 -5.57 16.84 -7.05
C ALA A 168 -5.22 18.09 -6.22
N LEU A 169 -4.84 17.92 -4.94
CA LEU A 169 -4.37 19.03 -4.11
C LEU A 169 -3.01 19.55 -4.57
N TYR A 170 -2.13 18.67 -5.05
CA TYR A 170 -0.85 19.06 -5.64
C TYR A 170 -1.07 19.99 -6.83
N ASP A 171 -1.96 19.63 -7.76
CA ASP A 171 -2.25 20.40 -8.96
C ASP A 171 -2.81 21.78 -8.61
N VAL A 172 -3.76 21.83 -7.67
CA VAL A 172 -4.36 23.07 -7.19
C VAL A 172 -3.34 24.05 -6.60
N LEU A 173 -2.43 23.54 -5.75
CA LEU A 173 -1.40 24.38 -5.14
C LEU A 173 -0.31 24.80 -6.15
N ALA A 174 -0.07 24.00 -7.17
CA ALA A 174 0.85 24.35 -8.26
C ALA A 174 0.31 25.46 -9.16
N GLU A 175 -1.01 25.49 -9.40
CA GLU A 175 -1.68 26.53 -10.19
C GLU A 175 -1.84 27.86 -9.44
N ALA A 176 -1.93 27.84 -8.11
CA ALA A 176 -2.15 29.02 -7.27
C ALA A 176 -0.86 29.79 -6.93
N GLY A 177 0.31 29.31 -7.29
CA GLY A 177 1.62 29.91 -6.99
C GLY A 177 2.42 30.26 -8.22
#